data_ac5b1de1392bb0614cd72193367055d7
#
_entry.id   ac5b1de1392bb0614cd72193367055d7
#
_cell.length_a   1.000
_cell.length_b   1.000
_cell.length_c   1.000
_cell.angle_alpha   90.00
_cell.angle_beta   90.00
_cell.angle_gamma   90.00
#
_symmetry.space_group_name_H-M   'P 1'
#
loop_
_entity.id
_entity.type
_entity.pdbx_description
1 polymer ?
#
loop_
_entity_poly.entity_id
_entity_poly.type
_entity_poly.pdbx_seq_one_letter_code
_entity_poly.pdbx_strand_id
1 'polypeptide(L)'
;MSPLSFVVLEHYGGAAGRVPKDATAFPHRDLPWDILFIAQWTDSGETTLHRDWARSGEETLRPFSANAHLLSALDIEPREVINTAFGPNLPRLAAIKKKIRPREFLPSELQYRAGPDASRCRVRQ
;
A
#
# COMPACT_ATOMS: atom_id res chain seq x y z
N MET A 1 -10.71 -19.00 4.84
CA MET A 1 -10.18 -17.79 5.55
C MET A 1 -9.74 -18.22 6.94
N SER A 2 -8.55 -17.80 7.38
CA SER A 2 -8.07 -18.05 8.74
C SER A 2 -8.88 -17.24 9.77
N PRO A 3 -9.09 -17.75 10.98
CA PRO A 3 -9.72 -16.97 12.05
C PRO A 3 -8.89 -15.75 12.50
N LEU A 4 -7.62 -15.68 12.09
CA LEU A 4 -6.74 -14.56 12.35
C LEU A 4 -6.85 -13.45 11.30
N SER A 5 -7.51 -13.72 10.17
CA SER A 5 -7.69 -12.77 9.08
C SER A 5 -8.89 -11.88 9.33
N PHE A 6 -8.77 -10.61 8.94
CA PHE A 6 -9.83 -9.62 9.16
C PHE A 6 -9.79 -8.51 8.10
N VAL A 7 -10.88 -7.76 8.04
CA VAL A 7 -10.97 -6.55 7.21
C VAL A 7 -10.99 -5.34 8.13
N VAL A 8 -10.17 -4.35 7.82
CA VAL A 8 -10.14 -3.06 8.51
C VAL A 8 -10.80 -2.02 7.63
N LEU A 9 -11.67 -1.22 8.23
CA LEU A 9 -12.21 -0.01 7.63
C LEU A 9 -11.70 1.18 8.44
N GLU A 10 -10.84 1.99 7.83
CA GLU A 10 -10.23 3.16 8.47
C GLU A 10 -10.85 4.46 7.93
N HIS A 11 -11.10 5.41 8.84
CA HIS A 11 -11.65 6.71 8.49
C HIS A 11 -10.59 7.81 8.61
N TYR A 12 -10.26 8.44 7.48
CA TYR A 12 -9.29 9.54 7.37
C TYR A 12 -9.93 10.93 7.37
N GLY A 13 -11.04 11.11 8.07
CA GLY A 13 -11.74 12.38 8.20
C GLY A 13 -11.09 13.37 9.17
N GLY A 14 -11.84 14.42 9.51
CA GLY A 14 -11.45 15.39 10.52
C GLY A 14 -10.20 16.19 10.16
N ALA A 15 -9.22 16.23 11.06
CA ALA A 15 -7.99 17.01 10.87
C ALA A 15 -7.15 16.50 9.70
N ALA A 16 -7.09 15.19 9.48
CA ALA A 16 -6.35 14.57 8.38
C ALA A 16 -6.88 14.99 7.00
N GLY A 17 -8.21 15.05 6.84
CA GLY A 17 -8.86 15.48 5.58
C GLY A 17 -8.75 16.98 5.29
N ARG A 18 -8.42 17.81 6.30
CA ARG A 18 -8.25 19.27 6.12
C ARG A 18 -6.85 19.68 5.65
N VAL A 19 -5.90 18.77 5.66
CA VAL A 19 -4.55 19.03 5.14
C VAL A 19 -4.60 19.14 3.62
N PRO A 20 -4.00 20.18 2.99
CA PRO A 20 -3.92 20.27 1.53
C PRO A 20 -3.24 19.03 0.92
N LYS A 21 -3.73 18.57 -0.25
CA LYS A 21 -3.25 17.34 -0.91
C LYS A 21 -1.76 17.38 -1.26
N ASP A 22 -1.20 18.57 -1.48
CA ASP A 22 0.18 18.81 -1.84
C ASP A 22 1.10 19.15 -0.64
N ALA A 23 0.53 19.30 0.55
CA ALA A 23 1.31 19.67 1.74
C ALA A 23 2.25 18.55 2.23
N THR A 24 1.90 17.29 1.97
CA THR A 24 2.66 16.11 2.40
C THR A 24 2.81 15.09 1.27
N ALA A 25 3.49 13.98 1.51
CA ALA A 25 3.59 12.89 0.54
C ALA A 25 2.25 12.19 0.26
N PHE A 26 1.30 12.25 1.21
CA PHE A 26 0.00 11.59 1.09
C PHE A 26 -1.04 12.51 0.42
N PRO A 27 -1.48 12.21 -0.83
CA PRO A 27 -2.37 13.09 -1.61
C PRO A 27 -3.87 12.83 -1.41
N HIS A 28 -4.26 11.66 -0.87
CA HIS A 28 -5.65 11.17 -0.86
C HIS A 28 -6.46 11.74 0.30
N ARG A 29 -6.45 13.07 0.47
CA ARG A 29 -7.07 13.78 1.60
C ARG A 29 -8.59 13.90 1.49
N ASP A 30 -9.13 13.76 0.31
CA ASP A 30 -10.57 13.78 0.00
C ASP A 30 -11.21 12.40 -0.02
N LEU A 31 -10.43 11.34 0.18
CA LEU A 31 -10.91 9.98 0.30
C LEU A 31 -11.02 9.63 1.79
N PRO A 32 -12.25 9.64 2.34
CA PRO A 32 -12.41 9.53 3.79
C PRO A 32 -12.27 8.11 4.32
N TRP A 33 -12.28 7.10 3.46
CA TRP A 33 -12.26 5.71 3.87
C TRP A 33 -11.15 4.94 3.19
N ASP A 34 -10.49 4.09 3.96
CA ASP A 34 -9.57 3.05 3.49
C ASP A 34 -10.05 1.68 3.95
N ILE A 35 -9.89 0.67 3.09
CA ILE A 35 -10.29 -0.70 3.37
C ILE A 35 -9.08 -1.60 3.15
N LEU A 36 -8.67 -2.32 4.21
CA LEU A 36 -7.55 -3.24 4.16
C LEU A 36 -8.03 -4.67 4.40
N PHE A 37 -7.63 -5.58 3.55
CA PHE A 37 -7.80 -7.02 3.74
C PHE A 37 -6.51 -7.58 4.34
N ILE A 38 -6.53 -7.91 5.63
CA ILE A 38 -5.36 -8.42 6.35
C ILE A 38 -5.50 -9.94 6.48
N ALA A 39 -4.70 -10.66 5.70
CA ALA A 39 -4.62 -12.11 5.78
C ALA A 39 -3.50 -12.52 6.74
N GLN A 40 -3.85 -13.27 7.77
CA GLN A 40 -2.92 -13.85 8.74
C GLN A 40 -3.20 -15.34 8.88
N TRP A 41 -2.15 -16.13 8.93
CA TRP A 41 -2.23 -17.60 9.06
C TRP A 41 -0.96 -18.15 9.72
N THR A 42 -1.04 -19.37 10.22
CA THR A 42 0.08 -20.04 10.89
C THR A 42 0.63 -21.20 10.07
N ASP A 43 -0.19 -21.85 9.25
CA ASP A 43 0.22 -22.96 8.41
C ASP A 43 0.72 -22.45 7.05
N SER A 44 2.01 -22.60 6.77
CA SER A 44 2.61 -22.18 5.51
C SER A 44 2.02 -22.92 4.28
N GLY A 45 1.44 -24.10 4.46
CA GLY A 45 0.74 -24.84 3.41
C GLY A 45 -0.54 -24.14 2.92
N GLU A 46 -1.14 -23.26 3.74
CA GLU A 46 -2.35 -22.51 3.42
C GLU A 46 -2.07 -21.13 2.81
N THR A 47 -0.81 -20.78 2.56
CA THR A 47 -0.40 -19.45 2.08
C THR A 47 -1.18 -19.00 0.86
N THR A 48 -1.33 -19.85 -0.15
CA THR A 48 -2.07 -19.51 -1.39
C THR A 48 -3.54 -19.19 -1.08
N LEU A 49 -4.20 -20.03 -0.28
CA LEU A 49 -5.60 -19.85 0.11
C LEU A 49 -5.86 -18.48 0.76
N HIS A 50 -5.00 -18.08 1.69
CA HIS A 50 -5.19 -16.84 2.43
C HIS A 50 -4.84 -15.59 1.63
N ARG A 51 -3.82 -15.67 0.78
CA ARG A 51 -3.48 -14.61 -0.18
C ARG A 51 -4.57 -14.39 -1.21
N ASP A 52 -5.12 -15.46 -1.75
CA ASP A 52 -6.19 -15.39 -2.74
C ASP A 52 -7.47 -14.80 -2.14
N TRP A 53 -7.75 -15.09 -0.86
CA TRP A 53 -8.85 -14.44 -0.16
C TRP A 53 -8.68 -12.91 -0.10
N ALA A 54 -7.50 -12.43 0.30
CA ALA A 54 -7.24 -10.99 0.39
C ALA A 54 -7.34 -10.30 -0.97
N ARG A 55 -6.76 -10.90 -2.02
CA ARG A 55 -6.83 -10.41 -3.40
C ARG A 55 -8.26 -10.39 -3.95
N SER A 56 -9.01 -11.44 -3.70
CA SER A 56 -10.42 -11.53 -4.12
C SER A 56 -11.27 -10.44 -3.46
N GLY A 57 -11.00 -10.12 -2.19
CA GLY A 57 -11.65 -9.02 -1.48
C GLY A 57 -11.35 -7.67 -2.14
N GLU A 58 -10.09 -7.39 -2.42
CA GLU A 58 -9.66 -6.18 -3.13
C GLU A 58 -10.29 -6.09 -4.53
N GLU A 59 -10.24 -7.16 -5.31
CA GLU A 59 -10.84 -7.20 -6.65
C GLU A 59 -12.34 -6.95 -6.63
N THR A 60 -13.06 -7.48 -5.64
CA THR A 60 -14.49 -7.28 -5.45
C THR A 60 -14.82 -5.81 -5.16
N LEU A 61 -13.97 -5.11 -4.42
CA LEU A 61 -14.19 -3.70 -4.08
C LEU A 61 -13.64 -2.72 -5.11
N ARG A 62 -12.80 -3.17 -6.02
CA ARG A 62 -12.16 -2.31 -7.04
C ARG A 62 -13.14 -1.41 -7.83
N PRO A 63 -14.31 -1.88 -8.28
CA PRO A 63 -15.27 -1.02 -8.98
C PRO A 63 -15.82 0.15 -8.14
N PHE A 64 -15.73 0.05 -6.82
CA PHE A 64 -16.23 1.04 -5.86
C PHE A 64 -15.11 1.90 -5.27
N SER A 65 -13.86 1.60 -5.57
CA SER A 65 -12.68 2.30 -5.05
C SER A 65 -12.27 3.45 -5.97
N ALA A 66 -11.63 4.47 -5.39
CA ALA A 66 -11.03 5.56 -6.14
C ALA A 66 -9.68 5.19 -6.79
N ASN A 67 -9.32 3.91 -6.81
CA ASN A 67 -8.03 3.39 -7.30
C ASN A 67 -6.82 4.11 -6.66
N ALA A 68 -6.95 4.47 -5.39
CA ALA A 68 -5.92 5.07 -4.56
C ALA A 68 -5.35 4.02 -3.62
N HIS A 69 -4.06 4.11 -3.32
CA HIS A 69 -3.38 3.15 -2.46
C HIS A 69 -2.68 3.84 -1.30
N LEU A 70 -2.70 3.22 -0.12
CA LEU A 70 -1.92 3.62 1.03
C LEU A 70 -0.62 2.82 1.06
N LEU A 71 0.50 3.44 0.71
CA LEU A 71 1.78 2.74 0.53
C LEU A 71 2.28 2.02 1.80
N SER A 72 1.92 2.51 2.98
CA SER A 72 2.29 1.87 4.26
C SER A 72 1.60 0.52 4.49
N ALA A 73 0.50 0.25 3.78
CA ALA A 73 -0.25 -1.00 3.85
C ALA A 73 0.18 -2.02 2.77
N LEU A 74 1.03 -1.59 1.84
CA LEU A 74 1.47 -2.41 0.72
C LEU A 74 2.79 -3.12 1.05
N ASP A 75 2.92 -4.35 0.57
CA ASP A 75 4.16 -5.11 0.67
C ASP A 75 5.13 -4.66 -0.45
N ILE A 76 5.20 -5.36 -1.53
CA ILE A 76 6.03 -4.99 -2.68
C ILE A 76 5.10 -4.77 -3.87
N GLU A 77 5.02 -3.54 -4.35
CA GLU A 77 4.03 -3.18 -5.35
C GLU A 77 4.64 -2.72 -6.68
N PRO A 78 3.94 -2.98 -7.79
CA PRO A 78 4.32 -2.47 -9.10
C PRO A 78 4.48 -0.95 -9.10
N ARG A 79 5.29 -0.43 -10.02
CA ARG A 79 5.56 1.00 -10.16
C ARG A 79 4.28 1.83 -10.36
N GLU A 80 3.28 1.25 -11.00
CA GLU A 80 1.97 1.84 -11.21
C GLU A 80 1.26 2.13 -9.89
N VAL A 81 1.35 1.22 -8.92
CA VAL A 81 0.77 1.39 -7.58
C VAL A 81 1.50 2.49 -6.81
N ILE A 82 2.83 2.57 -6.92
CA ILE A 82 3.60 3.68 -6.32
C ILE A 82 3.17 5.03 -6.92
N ASN A 83 2.96 5.07 -8.23
CA ASN A 83 2.50 6.28 -8.91
C ASN A 83 1.11 6.71 -8.41
N THR A 84 0.19 5.79 -8.22
CA THR A 84 -1.15 6.10 -7.68
C THR A 84 -1.10 6.47 -6.21
N ALA A 85 -0.26 5.81 -5.40
CA ALA A 85 -0.12 6.09 -3.97
C ALA A 85 0.36 7.51 -3.68
N PHE A 86 1.30 8.02 -4.46
CA PHE A 86 1.82 9.39 -4.30
C PHE A 86 1.18 10.39 -5.27
N GLY A 87 0.57 9.93 -6.35
CA GLY A 87 -0.10 10.76 -7.34
C GLY A 87 0.75 11.98 -7.77
N PRO A 88 0.16 13.20 -7.78
CA PRO A 88 0.86 14.41 -8.22
C PRO A 88 2.03 14.82 -7.31
N ASN A 89 2.15 14.26 -6.12
CA ASN A 89 3.22 14.58 -5.16
C ASN A 89 4.52 13.81 -5.42
N LEU A 90 4.47 12.76 -6.26
CA LEU A 90 5.62 11.91 -6.55
C LEU A 90 6.84 12.67 -7.13
N PRO A 91 6.71 13.59 -8.10
CA PRO A 91 7.85 14.33 -8.63
C PRO A 91 8.55 15.21 -7.57
N ARG A 92 7.76 15.88 -6.72
CA ARG A 92 8.29 16.68 -5.60
C ARG A 92 9.01 15.81 -4.58
N LEU A 93 8.43 14.67 -4.23
CA LEU A 93 9.03 13.70 -3.32
C LEU A 93 10.36 13.18 -3.86
N ALA A 94 10.42 12.84 -5.15
CA ALA A 94 11.64 12.40 -5.81
C ALA A 94 12.73 13.49 -5.83
N ALA A 95 12.35 14.76 -6.06
CA ALA A 95 13.28 15.90 -6.03
C ALA A 95 13.85 16.14 -4.63
N ILE A 96 13.01 16.10 -3.60
CA ILE A 96 13.44 16.22 -2.19
C ILE A 96 14.40 15.09 -1.83
N LYS A 97 14.06 13.87 -2.20
CA LYS A 97 14.86 12.69 -1.96
C LYS A 97 16.24 12.81 -2.61
N LYS A 98 16.31 13.19 -3.89
CA LYS A 98 17.56 13.41 -4.61
C LYS A 98 18.44 14.47 -3.94
N LYS A 99 17.83 15.51 -3.36
CA LYS A 99 18.54 16.60 -2.66
C LYS A 99 19.12 16.16 -1.32
N ILE A 100 18.37 15.36 -0.57
CA ILE A 100 18.76 14.99 0.81
C ILE A 100 19.74 13.81 0.82
N ARG A 101 19.58 12.84 -0.11
CA ARG A 101 20.46 11.67 -0.19
C ARG A 101 20.74 11.29 -1.66
N PRO A 102 21.74 11.93 -2.28
CA PRO A 102 22.02 11.71 -3.70
C PRO A 102 22.57 10.32 -4.04
N ARG A 103 23.15 9.58 -3.09
CA ARG A 103 23.81 8.28 -3.31
C ARG A 103 23.17 7.09 -2.63
N GLU A 104 22.34 7.31 -1.62
CA GLU A 104 21.66 6.24 -0.88
C GLU A 104 20.25 6.69 -0.58
N PHE A 105 19.28 6.11 -1.23
CA PHE A 105 18.01 6.16 -0.59
C PHE A 105 16.86 5.59 -1.37
N LEU A 106 16.67 4.49 -1.17
CA LEU A 106 15.79 3.64 -0.41
C LEU A 106 16.62 2.43 -0.07
N PRO A 107 16.42 1.78 1.08
CA PRO A 107 16.86 0.41 1.22
C PRO A 107 16.47 -0.32 -0.06
N SER A 108 17.31 -1.24 -0.50
CA SER A 108 17.06 -2.12 -1.66
C SER A 108 15.66 -2.77 -1.65
N GLU A 109 14.99 -2.72 -0.53
CA GLU A 109 13.61 -3.12 -0.25
C GLU A 109 12.54 -2.20 -0.85
N LEU A 110 12.85 -0.93 -1.12
CA LEU A 110 12.00 -0.01 -1.89
C LEU A 110 12.61 0.33 -3.26
N GLN A 111 13.82 -0.16 -3.56
CA GLN A 111 14.27 -0.37 -4.92
C GLN A 111 13.72 -1.71 -5.38
N TYR A 112 12.51 -1.67 -5.88
CA TYR A 112 11.87 -2.80 -6.47
C TYR A 112 12.78 -3.41 -7.53
N ARG A 113 13.45 -4.51 -7.18
CA ARG A 113 13.93 -5.47 -8.16
C ARG A 113 12.72 -6.29 -8.55
N ALA A 114 12.24 -6.09 -9.75
CA ALA A 114 11.37 -7.06 -10.40
C ALA A 114 12.16 -8.39 -10.50
N GLY A 115 12.07 -9.19 -9.46
CA GLY A 115 12.51 -10.56 -9.46
C GLY A 115 11.32 -11.45 -9.80
N PRO A 116 11.52 -12.63 -10.42
CA PRO A 116 10.45 -13.49 -10.88
C PRO A 116 9.60 -14.13 -9.76
N ASP A 117 9.78 -13.72 -8.51
CA ASP A 117 9.07 -14.30 -7.36
C ASP A 117 8.54 -13.20 -6.43
N ALA A 118 7.43 -12.57 -6.85
CA ALA A 118 6.70 -11.58 -6.07
C ALA A 118 5.81 -12.23 -4.98
N SER A 119 6.20 -13.37 -4.42
CA SER A 119 5.35 -14.19 -3.56
C SER A 119 5.67 -14.12 -2.05
N ARG A 120 6.37 -13.09 -1.58
CA ARG A 120 6.67 -12.95 -0.14
C ARG A 120 5.84 -11.86 0.51
N CYS A 121 4.63 -12.24 0.90
CA CYS A 121 3.89 -11.53 1.93
C CYS A 121 4.67 -11.64 3.26
N ARG A 122 5.02 -10.52 3.91
CA ARG A 122 5.67 -10.56 5.22
C ARG A 122 4.66 -10.98 6.28
N VAL A 123 4.84 -12.16 6.81
CA VAL A 123 4.24 -12.57 8.08
C VAL A 123 5.03 -11.87 9.20
N ARG A 124 4.39 -10.99 9.97
CA ARG A 124 4.90 -10.64 11.30
C ARG A 124 4.57 -11.81 12.24
N GLN A 125 5.60 -12.49 12.68
CA GLN A 125 5.51 -13.40 13.82
C GLN A 125 5.35 -12.59 15.12
#